data_1166b534e1e5dcde6a1f69ea2aca9fef
#
_entry.id   1166b534e1e5dcde6a1f69ea2aca9fef
#
_cell.length_a   1.000
_cell.length_b   1.000
_cell.length_c   1.000
_cell.angle_alpha   90.00
_cell.angle_beta   90.00
_cell.angle_gamma   90.00
#
_symmetry.space_group_name_H-M   'P 1'
#
loop_
_entity.id
_entity.type
_entity.pdbx_description
1 polymer ?
#
loop_
_entity_poly.entity_id
_entity_poly.type
_entity_poly.pdbx_seq_one_letter_code
_entity_poly.pdbx_strand_id
1 'polypeptide(L)'
;MDVKWIDGVLRMIYPQVCEVCGRSLCRGEDVMCLHCLRQLPRVSSNGDDFNLLHERLASTVAIERAAGYFHYYKESPYVKLIHQAKYSSRPVVARKIARRFARELSLDGFFDGIDMIVPVPLHRWKLMRRGYNQSDYIAVSYTHLRA
;
A
#
# COMPACT_ATOMS: atom_id res chain seq x y z
N MET A 1 -14.18 32.16 -1.09
CA MET A 1 -13.77 32.16 0.34
C MET A 1 -12.83 30.97 0.54
N ASP A 2 -11.55 31.26 0.82
CA ASP A 2 -10.48 30.26 0.79
C ASP A 2 -10.57 29.26 1.94
N VAL A 3 -10.95 28.04 1.60
CA VAL A 3 -11.03 26.89 2.51
C VAL A 3 -9.64 26.49 3.06
N LYS A 4 -8.58 27.03 2.50
CA LYS A 4 -7.19 26.68 2.84
C LYS A 4 -6.76 27.01 4.28
N TRP A 5 -7.30 28.07 4.88
CA TRP A 5 -6.97 28.41 6.27
C TRP A 5 -7.68 27.50 7.27
N ILE A 6 -8.89 27.04 6.94
CA ILE A 6 -9.65 26.07 7.77
C ILE A 6 -8.90 24.75 7.83
N ASP A 7 -8.37 24.28 6.71
CA ASP A 7 -7.51 23.09 6.66
C ASP A 7 -6.25 23.25 7.52
N GLY A 8 -5.69 24.45 7.58
CA GLY A 8 -4.54 24.74 8.44
C GLY A 8 -4.86 24.62 9.92
N VAL A 9 -5.98 25.20 10.35
CA VAL A 9 -6.45 25.16 11.74
C VAL A 9 -6.89 23.74 12.13
N LEU A 10 -7.62 23.04 11.27
CA LEU A 10 -8.01 21.66 11.51
C LEU A 10 -6.81 20.73 11.64
N ARG A 11 -5.74 20.92 10.86
CA ARG A 11 -4.50 20.15 10.98
C ARG A 11 -3.72 20.46 12.26
N MET A 12 -3.90 21.62 12.84
CA MET A 12 -3.29 21.99 14.14
C MET A 12 -3.99 21.26 15.29
N ILE A 13 -5.33 21.07 15.20
CA ILE A 13 -6.14 20.39 16.22
C ILE A 13 -6.15 18.87 16.00
N TYR A 14 -6.20 18.43 14.73
CA TYR A 14 -6.18 17.02 14.31
C TYR A 14 -5.07 16.76 13.32
N PRO A 15 -3.80 16.72 13.76
CA PRO A 15 -2.69 16.46 12.85
C PRO A 15 -2.81 15.05 12.25
N GLN A 16 -2.57 14.96 10.95
CA GLN A 16 -2.37 13.65 10.33
C GLN A 16 -1.05 13.07 10.88
N VAL A 17 -1.10 11.88 11.42
CA VAL A 17 0.06 11.22 12.01
C VAL A 17 0.53 10.05 11.17
N CYS A 18 1.82 9.78 11.23
CA CYS A 18 2.42 8.61 10.61
C CYS A 18 1.87 7.32 11.23
N GLU A 19 1.30 6.45 10.44
CA GLU A 19 0.71 5.18 10.91
C GLU A 19 1.76 4.20 11.49
N VAL A 20 3.04 4.46 11.25
CA VAL A 20 4.14 3.63 11.75
C VAL A 20 4.67 4.16 13.09
N CYS A 21 5.09 5.42 13.15
CA CYS A 21 5.77 5.99 14.31
C CYS A 21 4.95 7.01 15.11
N GLY A 22 3.73 7.38 14.65
CA GLY A 22 2.87 8.36 15.32
C GLY A 22 3.29 9.81 15.19
N ARG A 23 4.41 10.13 14.52
CA ARG A 23 4.88 11.50 14.31
C ARG A 23 3.95 12.25 13.36
N SER A 24 3.74 13.55 13.59
CA SER A 24 2.95 14.40 12.68
C SER A 24 3.54 14.38 11.27
N LEU A 25 2.65 14.27 10.28
CA LEU A 25 3.01 14.25 8.86
C LEU A 25 3.20 15.68 8.33
N CYS A 26 4.25 15.87 7.56
CA CYS A 26 4.52 17.10 6.83
C CYS A 26 3.73 17.19 5.53
N ARG A 27 3.76 18.35 4.86
CA ARG A 27 3.17 18.51 3.53
C ARG A 27 3.82 17.52 2.55
N GLY A 28 2.96 16.78 1.82
CA GLY A 28 3.41 15.77 0.85
C GLY A 28 3.62 14.37 1.43
N GLU A 29 3.52 14.23 2.75
CA GLU A 29 3.48 12.92 3.41
C GLU A 29 2.02 12.47 3.59
N ASP A 30 1.76 11.21 3.37
CA ASP A 30 0.39 10.69 3.35
C ASP A 30 0.07 9.72 4.50
N VAL A 31 0.66 8.52 4.46
CA VAL A 31 0.41 7.43 5.41
C VAL A 31 1.57 7.27 6.37
N MET A 32 2.77 7.50 5.88
CA MET A 32 4.00 7.41 6.67
C MET A 32 4.91 8.59 6.36
N CYS A 33 5.67 9.00 7.38
CA CYS A 33 6.66 10.06 7.24
C CYS A 33 7.86 9.58 6.41
N LEU A 34 8.62 10.52 5.87
CA LEU A 34 9.77 10.24 5.02
C LEU A 34 10.83 9.38 5.73
N HIS A 35 10.99 9.55 7.04
CA HIS A 35 11.89 8.73 7.85
C HIS A 35 11.46 7.24 7.84
N CYS A 36 10.20 6.95 8.16
CA CYS A 36 9.68 5.59 8.12
C CYS A 36 9.69 5.02 6.70
N LEU A 37 9.47 5.85 5.69
CA LEU A 37 9.54 5.42 4.30
C LEU A 37 10.94 4.98 3.88
N ARG A 38 11.98 5.66 4.35
CA ARG A 38 13.38 5.28 4.08
C ARG A 38 13.80 4.01 4.81
N GLN A 39 13.22 3.75 5.97
CA GLN A 39 13.49 2.56 6.76
C GLN A 39 12.56 1.39 6.44
N LEU A 40 11.64 1.56 5.48
CA LEU A 40 10.76 0.48 5.07
C LEU A 40 11.59 -0.71 4.57
N PRO A 41 11.38 -1.93 5.12
CA PRO A 41 12.09 -3.12 4.69
C PRO A 41 11.57 -3.55 3.32
N ARG A 42 12.01 -2.87 2.27
CA ARG A 42 11.53 -3.07 0.90
C ARG A 42 11.99 -4.40 0.36
N VAL A 43 11.14 -5.03 -0.43
CA VAL A 43 11.55 -6.11 -1.33
C VAL A 43 12.27 -5.44 -2.50
N SER A 44 13.51 -5.84 -2.75
CA SER A 44 14.29 -5.29 -3.87
C SER A 44 13.66 -5.71 -5.19
N SER A 45 13.39 -4.74 -6.07
CA SER A 45 12.91 -5.01 -7.42
C SER A 45 14.01 -5.56 -8.35
N ASN A 46 15.27 -5.32 -8.00
CA ASN A 46 16.44 -5.61 -8.82
C ASN A 46 17.43 -6.58 -8.17
N GLY A 47 17.04 -7.31 -7.12
CA GLY A 47 17.92 -8.20 -6.37
C GLY A 47 17.36 -9.61 -6.19
N ASP A 48 18.09 -10.42 -5.45
CA ASP A 48 17.78 -11.83 -5.16
C ASP A 48 16.38 -12.00 -4.53
N ASP A 49 15.91 -11.03 -3.76
CA ASP A 49 14.58 -11.08 -3.12
C ASP A 49 13.42 -11.07 -4.14
N PHE A 50 13.56 -10.38 -5.24
CA PHE A 50 12.57 -10.38 -6.32
C PHE A 50 12.49 -11.74 -6.98
N ASN A 51 13.63 -12.34 -7.24
CA ASN A 51 13.73 -13.68 -7.79
C ASN A 51 13.13 -14.73 -6.86
N LEU A 52 13.41 -14.65 -5.56
CA LEU A 52 12.85 -15.58 -4.57
C LEU A 52 11.33 -15.57 -4.51
N LEU A 53 10.69 -14.38 -4.61
CA LEU A 53 9.23 -14.29 -4.64
C LEU A 53 8.67 -14.91 -5.92
N HIS A 54 9.27 -14.61 -7.05
CA HIS A 54 8.91 -15.19 -8.34
C HIS A 54 9.10 -16.71 -8.33
N GLU A 55 10.24 -17.22 -7.91
CA GLU A 55 10.53 -18.65 -7.85
C GLU A 55 9.54 -19.41 -6.98
N ARG A 56 9.22 -18.89 -5.79
CA ARG A 56 8.23 -19.50 -4.88
C ARG A 56 6.84 -19.59 -5.50
N LEU A 57 6.42 -18.60 -6.25
CA LEU A 57 5.12 -18.61 -6.90
C LEU A 57 5.13 -19.43 -8.19
N ALA A 58 6.18 -19.31 -8.99
CA ALA A 58 6.36 -20.04 -10.24
C ALA A 58 6.45 -21.56 -10.05
N SER A 59 6.90 -22.02 -8.88
CA SER A 59 6.87 -23.46 -8.54
C SER A 59 5.47 -24.05 -8.43
N THR A 60 4.45 -23.19 -8.23
CA THR A 60 3.06 -23.63 -8.01
C THR A 60 2.14 -23.20 -9.14
N VAL A 61 2.38 -22.05 -9.74
CA VAL A 61 1.52 -21.46 -10.78
C VAL A 61 2.40 -20.85 -11.86
N ALA A 62 2.01 -21.00 -13.12
CA ALA A 62 2.68 -20.31 -14.24
C ALA A 62 2.44 -18.79 -14.12
N ILE A 63 3.48 -18.04 -13.77
CA ILE A 63 3.47 -16.59 -13.65
C ILE A 63 4.64 -15.99 -14.42
N GLU A 64 4.45 -14.82 -15.00
CA GLU A 64 5.54 -14.08 -15.66
C GLU A 64 6.32 -13.23 -14.68
N ARG A 65 5.62 -12.53 -13.78
CA ARG A 65 6.22 -11.56 -12.85
C ARG A 65 5.52 -11.62 -11.50
N ALA A 66 6.29 -11.37 -10.44
CA ALA A 66 5.78 -11.16 -9.10
C ALA A 66 6.47 -9.95 -8.48
N ALA A 67 5.74 -9.16 -7.70
CA ALA A 67 6.29 -8.02 -6.98
C ALA A 67 5.77 -7.96 -5.55
N GLY A 68 6.64 -7.68 -4.61
CA GLY A 68 6.32 -7.39 -3.23
C GLY A 68 6.75 -5.97 -2.87
N TYR A 69 6.04 -5.32 -1.96
CA TYR A 69 6.38 -3.95 -1.56
C TYR A 69 7.37 -3.91 -0.41
N PHE A 70 7.11 -4.69 0.64
CA PHE A 70 7.99 -4.78 1.79
C PHE A 70 7.85 -6.14 2.49
N HIS A 71 8.90 -6.52 3.21
CA HIS A 71 8.93 -7.75 3.99
C HIS A 71 8.05 -7.63 5.24
N TYR A 72 7.31 -8.70 5.53
CA TYR A 72 6.51 -8.80 6.73
C TYR A 72 7.30 -9.50 7.84
N TYR A 73 7.56 -8.77 8.93
CA TYR A 73 8.10 -9.30 10.17
C TYR A 73 7.15 -8.98 11.32
N LYS A 74 6.77 -9.97 12.13
CA LYS A 74 5.78 -9.80 13.20
C LYS A 74 6.12 -8.66 14.18
N GLU A 75 7.39 -8.46 14.46
CA GLU A 75 7.90 -7.45 15.41
C GLU A 75 8.16 -6.10 14.74
N SER A 76 7.98 -5.99 13.44
CA SER A 76 8.19 -4.76 12.70
C SER A 76 7.09 -3.73 12.98
N PRO A 77 7.43 -2.45 13.20
CA PRO A 77 6.44 -1.38 13.36
C PRO A 77 5.54 -1.23 12.12
N TYR A 78 5.96 -1.70 10.96
CA TYR A 78 5.21 -1.66 9.71
C TYR A 78 4.03 -2.64 9.66
N VAL A 79 3.96 -3.60 10.58
CA VAL A 79 2.79 -4.47 10.76
C VAL A 79 1.52 -3.65 11.01
N LYS A 80 1.65 -2.48 11.66
CA LYS A 80 0.54 -1.54 11.88
C LYS A 80 -0.14 -1.14 10.57
N LEU A 81 0.60 -0.92 9.49
CA LEU A 81 0.04 -0.57 8.18
C LEU A 81 -0.90 -1.65 7.65
N ILE A 82 -0.49 -2.91 7.79
CA ILE A 82 -1.30 -4.06 7.37
C ILE A 82 -2.54 -4.21 8.26
N HIS A 83 -2.38 -4.01 9.57
CA HIS A 83 -3.49 -4.07 10.52
C HIS A 83 -4.50 -2.94 10.26
N GLN A 84 -4.03 -1.72 10.03
CA GLN A 84 -4.86 -0.57 9.68
C GLN A 84 -5.64 -0.84 8.38
N ALA A 85 -4.97 -1.39 7.36
CA ALA A 85 -5.60 -1.75 6.10
C ALA A 85 -6.63 -2.89 6.23
N LYS A 86 -6.51 -3.75 7.25
CA LYS A 86 -7.39 -4.92 7.41
C LYS A 86 -8.52 -4.73 8.42
N TYR A 87 -8.29 -3.99 9.50
CA TYR A 87 -9.14 -4.05 10.68
C TYR A 87 -9.67 -2.70 11.18
N SER A 88 -9.08 -1.60 10.78
CA SER A 88 -9.41 -0.28 11.34
C SER A 88 -10.47 0.49 10.53
N SER A 89 -11.22 -0.19 9.66
CA SER A 89 -12.19 0.46 8.74
C SER A 89 -11.59 1.67 7.98
N ARG A 90 -10.28 1.61 7.73
CA ARG A 90 -9.50 2.66 7.05
C ARG A 90 -8.94 2.18 5.70
N PRO A 91 -9.81 1.88 4.72
CA PRO A 91 -9.37 1.40 3.39
C PRO A 91 -8.46 2.40 2.67
N VAL A 92 -8.54 3.68 3.06
CA VAL A 92 -7.70 4.75 2.53
C VAL A 92 -6.21 4.46 2.74
N VAL A 93 -5.83 3.82 3.86
CA VAL A 93 -4.43 3.46 4.13
C VAL A 93 -3.94 2.45 3.09
N ALA A 94 -4.71 1.38 2.85
CA ALA A 94 -4.39 0.38 1.83
C ALA A 94 -4.25 1.02 0.44
N ARG A 95 -5.20 1.89 0.07
CA ARG A 95 -5.20 2.60 -1.22
C ARG A 95 -3.97 3.49 -1.40
N LYS A 96 -3.60 4.26 -0.38
CA LYS A 96 -2.45 5.17 -0.47
C LYS A 96 -1.12 4.40 -0.58
N ILE A 97 -0.95 3.33 0.19
CA ILE A 97 0.23 2.46 0.11
C ILE A 97 0.30 1.82 -1.28
N ALA A 98 -0.80 1.25 -1.74
CA ALA A 98 -0.88 0.60 -3.05
C ALA A 98 -0.59 1.58 -4.20
N ARG A 99 -1.12 2.81 -4.13
CA ARG A 99 -0.86 3.85 -5.13
C ARG A 99 0.62 4.22 -5.22
N ARG A 100 1.29 4.25 -4.06
CA ARG A 100 2.74 4.52 -4.02
C ARG A 100 3.52 3.37 -4.66
N PHE A 101 3.23 2.15 -4.26
CA PHE A 101 3.88 0.96 -4.82
C PHE A 101 3.61 0.83 -6.32
N ALA A 102 2.38 1.06 -6.76
CA ALA A 102 2.02 1.02 -8.17
C ALA A 102 2.80 2.03 -9.02
N ARG A 103 3.06 3.24 -8.48
CA ARG A 103 3.89 4.22 -9.18
C ARG A 103 5.34 3.74 -9.34
N GLU A 104 5.89 3.14 -8.30
CA GLU A 104 7.25 2.57 -8.35
C GLU A 104 7.32 1.46 -9.41
N LEU A 105 6.37 0.52 -9.40
CA LEU A 105 6.28 -0.55 -10.39
C LEU A 105 6.05 -0.04 -11.84
N SER A 106 5.30 1.04 -12.00
CA SER A 106 5.07 1.64 -13.33
C SER A 106 6.34 2.21 -13.93
N LEU A 107 7.26 2.72 -13.11
CA LEU A 107 8.56 3.21 -13.58
C LEU A 107 9.45 2.07 -14.09
N ASP A 108 9.27 0.88 -13.53
CA ASP A 108 10.03 -0.33 -13.91
C ASP A 108 9.35 -1.11 -15.04
N GLY A 109 8.28 -0.58 -15.66
CA GLY A 109 7.56 -1.26 -16.74
C GLY A 109 6.82 -2.55 -16.32
N PHE A 110 6.57 -2.72 -15.01
CA PHE A 110 5.94 -3.94 -14.49
C PHE A 110 4.56 -4.22 -15.07
N PHE A 111 3.83 -3.17 -15.43
CA PHE A 111 2.46 -3.26 -15.97
C PHE A 111 2.39 -3.36 -17.48
N ASP A 112 3.53 -3.40 -18.19
CA ASP A 112 3.55 -3.50 -19.62
C ASP A 112 2.98 -4.86 -20.08
N GLY A 113 2.03 -4.82 -21.00
CA GLY A 113 1.33 -6.01 -21.51
C GLY A 113 0.23 -6.54 -20.57
N ILE A 114 -0.08 -5.89 -19.45
CA ILE A 114 -1.18 -6.27 -18.57
C ILE A 114 -2.47 -5.62 -19.03
N ASP A 115 -3.47 -6.42 -19.38
CA ASP A 115 -4.79 -5.95 -19.82
C ASP A 115 -5.77 -5.74 -18.67
N MET A 116 -5.67 -6.55 -17.61
CA MET A 116 -6.62 -6.56 -16.52
C MET A 116 -5.97 -6.80 -15.17
N ILE A 117 -6.49 -6.15 -14.13
CA ILE A 117 -6.10 -6.36 -12.73
C ILE A 117 -7.28 -6.95 -11.98
N VAL A 118 -7.10 -8.13 -11.41
CA VAL A 118 -8.14 -8.85 -10.69
C VAL A 118 -7.80 -8.87 -9.19
N PRO A 119 -8.63 -8.27 -8.33
CA PRO A 119 -8.44 -8.35 -6.89
C PRO A 119 -8.76 -9.74 -6.36
N VAL A 120 -7.97 -10.22 -5.40
CA VAL A 120 -8.28 -11.48 -4.71
C VAL A 120 -9.56 -11.31 -3.89
N PRO A 121 -10.59 -12.15 -4.12
CA PRO A 121 -11.85 -12.03 -3.40
C PRO A 121 -11.69 -12.38 -1.92
N LEU A 122 -12.42 -11.67 -1.07
CA LEU A 122 -12.49 -11.97 0.34
C LEU A 122 -13.65 -12.91 0.64
N HIS A 123 -13.43 -13.89 1.52
CA HIS A 123 -14.51 -14.79 1.96
C HIS A 123 -15.68 -13.99 2.56
N ARG A 124 -16.93 -14.38 2.27
CA ARG A 124 -18.17 -13.66 2.62
C ARG A 124 -18.25 -13.27 4.10
N TRP A 125 -17.93 -14.15 5.02
CA TRP A 125 -17.91 -13.87 6.45
C TRP A 125 -16.89 -12.79 6.83
N LYS A 126 -15.72 -12.81 6.22
CA LYS A 126 -14.70 -11.78 6.45
C LYS A 126 -15.12 -10.42 5.86
N LEU A 127 -15.79 -10.45 4.69
CA LEU A 127 -16.32 -9.23 4.06
C LEU A 127 -17.42 -8.60 4.94
N MET A 128 -18.37 -9.40 5.45
CA MET A 128 -19.40 -8.92 6.35
C MET A 128 -18.83 -8.31 7.63
N ARG A 129 -17.79 -8.93 8.22
CA ARG A 129 -17.15 -8.44 9.44
C ARG A 129 -16.29 -7.18 9.21
N ARG A 130 -15.67 -7.03 8.04
CA ARG A 130 -14.77 -5.91 7.71
C ARG A 130 -15.49 -4.76 7.03
N GLY A 131 -16.61 -5.03 6.36
CA GLY A 131 -17.34 -4.07 5.55
C GLY A 131 -16.73 -3.78 4.18
N TYR A 132 -15.50 -4.27 3.91
CA TYR A 132 -14.80 -4.04 2.63
C TYR A 132 -13.74 -5.10 2.35
N ASN A 133 -13.37 -5.23 1.06
CA ASN A 133 -12.24 -6.02 0.61
C ASN A 133 -11.05 -5.10 0.34
N GLN A 134 -9.97 -5.23 1.09
CA GLN A 134 -8.77 -4.42 0.90
C GLN A 134 -8.13 -4.58 -0.48
N SER A 135 -8.26 -5.77 -1.10
CA SER A 135 -7.70 -6.04 -2.43
C SER A 135 -8.37 -5.19 -3.53
N ASP A 136 -9.65 -4.83 -3.36
CA ASP A 136 -10.36 -3.95 -4.30
C ASP A 136 -9.76 -2.54 -4.28
N TYR A 137 -9.47 -2.00 -3.09
CA TYR A 137 -8.83 -0.69 -2.94
C TYR A 137 -7.40 -0.66 -3.51
N ILE A 138 -6.70 -1.80 -3.42
CA ILE A 138 -5.39 -1.96 -4.02
C ILE A 138 -5.51 -1.98 -5.54
N ALA A 139 -6.40 -2.80 -6.11
CA ALA A 139 -6.62 -2.92 -7.54
C ALA A 139 -7.02 -1.58 -8.19
N VAL A 140 -7.95 -0.85 -7.57
CA VAL A 140 -8.37 0.49 -8.02
C VAL A 140 -7.19 1.46 -8.06
N SER A 141 -6.24 1.34 -7.12
CA SER A 141 -5.06 2.21 -7.10
C SER A 141 -4.14 1.98 -8.30
N TYR A 142 -4.06 0.76 -8.78
CA TYR A 142 -3.28 0.40 -9.97
C TYR A 142 -3.96 0.84 -11.26
N THR A 143 -5.28 0.68 -11.38
CA THR A 143 -6.03 1.09 -12.58
C THR A 143 -5.99 2.60 -12.80
N HIS A 144 -6.06 3.40 -11.75
CA HIS A 144 -5.97 4.87 -11.84
C HIS A 144 -4.61 5.43 -12.26
N LEU A 145 -3.56 4.63 -12.26
CA LEU A 145 -2.24 5.07 -12.76
C LEU A 145 -2.08 4.86 -14.26
N ARG A 146 -2.97 4.07 -14.85
CA ARG A 146 -2.95 3.71 -16.28
C ARG A 146 -3.86 4.63 -17.13
N ALA A 147 -4.76 5.34 -16.49
CA ALA A 147 -5.66 6.32 -17.10
C ALA A 147 -5.02 7.72 -17.11
#